data_e502f3d6615f1edf8271e767a487827e
#
_entry.id   e502f3d6615f1edf8271e767a487827e
#
_cell.length_a   1.000
_cell.length_b   1.000
_cell.length_c   1.000
_cell.angle_alpha   90.00
_cell.angle_beta   90.00
_cell.angle_gamma   90.00
#
_symmetry.space_group_name_H-M   'P 1'
#
loop_
_entity.id
_entity.type
_entity.pdbx_description
1 polymer ?
#
loop_
_entity_poly.entity_id
_entity_poly.type
_entity_poly.pdbx_seq_one_letter_code
_entity_poly.pdbx_strand_id
1 'polypeptide(L)'
;MEIEASELKQKIDRKDEVYILDVRTPQEYQAWKISYNKHKDPPLIPIDQLLSSIQVAMKHIPKDKEIITVCAHGNRSMMAARVLSQFGYDVKSLKGGMAQWNNIYDIAMMPSYENLAVTIWQIRRVSKGCMGYIISSNIDKNAVVIDPTCAIEESFMKVARDNRLNITMVIDTHMHADHVSGASRIARVTGADLYVSSIEGYEIRDGNGLTVHQIKDDDKISISNRIQLHAIHVPGHTKGSMSLKLSLGGAYSPYLFTGDTLFVDGVGRPDLRDKTEEFANDLYDSYHHRILKDFQDDTIVLPTHFNSNLIALEHGKPIYNTLEAIKKKVKLLSESKKEFTKYLVGALSPRPSNYKTIIEINKNMIPCDQIEIGDLEAGPNSCALKT
;
A
#
# COMPACT_ATOMS: atom_id res chain seq x y z
N MET A 1 -2.44 12.18 -28.29
CA MET A 1 -3.78 12.25 -27.67
C MET A 1 -3.89 11.40 -26.40
N GLU A 2 -2.86 10.63 -26.03
CA GLU A 2 -2.78 9.92 -24.76
C GLU A 2 -1.66 10.45 -23.89
N ILE A 3 -1.78 10.25 -22.58
CA ILE A 3 -0.76 10.51 -21.58
C ILE A 3 -0.57 9.26 -20.72
N GLU A 4 0.67 8.88 -20.45
CA GLU A 4 0.96 7.79 -19.53
C GLU A 4 0.67 8.21 -18.08
N ALA A 5 0.26 7.25 -17.24
CA ALA A 5 -0.04 7.54 -15.83
C ALA A 5 1.17 8.09 -15.06
N SER A 6 2.37 7.63 -15.40
CA SER A 6 3.63 8.14 -14.83
C SER A 6 3.92 9.60 -15.23
N GLU A 7 3.60 9.99 -16.46
CA GLU A 7 3.74 11.37 -16.93
C GLU A 7 2.74 12.29 -16.22
N LEU A 8 1.48 11.85 -16.06
CA LEU A 8 0.49 12.61 -15.30
C LEU A 8 0.94 12.79 -13.84
N LYS A 9 1.47 11.74 -13.20
CA LYS A 9 2.02 11.87 -11.85
C LYS A 9 3.14 12.90 -11.80
N GLN A 10 4.09 12.86 -12.74
CA GLN A 10 5.19 13.84 -12.79
C GLN A 10 4.69 15.28 -12.94
N LYS A 11 3.64 15.51 -13.75
CA LYS A 11 2.99 16.83 -13.87
C LYS A 11 2.42 17.28 -12.51
N ILE A 12 1.71 16.40 -11.82
CA ILE A 12 1.18 16.71 -10.48
C ILE A 12 2.31 16.98 -9.47
N ASP A 13 3.41 16.20 -9.52
CA ASP A 13 4.57 16.40 -8.64
C ASP A 13 5.23 17.77 -8.84
N ARG A 14 5.37 18.21 -10.09
CA ARG A 14 5.89 19.54 -10.46
C ARG A 14 4.91 20.67 -10.22
N LYS A 15 3.65 20.35 -9.86
CA LYS A 15 2.55 21.30 -9.73
C LYS A 15 2.20 22.01 -11.06
N ASP A 16 2.36 21.30 -12.17
CA ASP A 16 1.92 21.77 -13.47
C ASP A 16 0.40 22.02 -13.44
N GLU A 17 -0.08 23.04 -14.13
CA GLU A 17 -1.51 23.38 -14.20
C GLU A 17 -2.27 22.44 -15.14
N VAL A 18 -2.57 21.22 -14.69
CA VAL A 18 -3.42 20.27 -15.42
C VAL A 18 -4.84 20.25 -14.88
N TYR A 19 -5.81 20.09 -15.76
CA TYR A 19 -7.22 19.93 -15.42
C TYR A 19 -7.63 18.47 -15.67
N ILE A 20 -7.76 17.69 -14.60
CA ILE A 20 -8.18 16.29 -14.70
C ILE A 20 -9.71 16.27 -14.75
N LEU A 21 -10.28 15.68 -15.81
CA LEU A 21 -11.73 15.52 -15.99
C LEU A 21 -12.09 14.04 -15.91
N ASP A 22 -12.83 13.66 -14.86
CA ASP A 22 -13.34 12.30 -14.73
C ASP A 22 -14.65 12.15 -15.53
N VAL A 23 -14.70 11.18 -16.44
CA VAL A 23 -15.87 10.92 -17.29
C VAL A 23 -16.58 9.61 -16.96
N ARG A 24 -16.33 9.08 -15.77
CA ARG A 24 -16.96 7.86 -15.24
C ARG A 24 -18.37 8.14 -14.71
N THR A 25 -19.02 7.08 -14.21
CA THR A 25 -20.27 7.22 -13.48
C THR A 25 -20.05 7.81 -12.08
N PRO A 26 -21.07 8.41 -11.45
CA PRO A 26 -20.96 8.88 -10.07
C PRO A 26 -20.57 7.79 -9.08
N GLN A 27 -21.03 6.55 -9.28
CA GLN A 27 -20.69 5.42 -8.43
C GLN A 27 -19.21 5.05 -8.52
N GLU A 28 -18.64 4.96 -9.74
CA GLU A 28 -17.22 4.72 -9.96
C GLU A 28 -16.36 5.83 -9.33
N TYR A 29 -16.76 7.08 -9.47
CA TYR A 29 -16.07 8.25 -8.94
C TYR A 29 -16.09 8.29 -7.40
N GLN A 30 -17.24 7.97 -6.79
CA GLN A 30 -17.37 7.92 -5.32
C GLN A 30 -16.57 6.75 -4.71
N ALA A 31 -16.47 5.63 -5.43
CA ALA A 31 -15.69 4.49 -4.98
C ALA A 31 -14.21 4.85 -4.84
N TRP A 32 -13.63 5.52 -5.84
CA TRP A 32 -12.26 6.05 -5.81
C TRP A 32 -12.02 7.01 -6.97
N LYS A 33 -11.10 7.95 -6.78
CA LYS A 33 -10.74 8.97 -7.76
C LYS A 33 -9.25 9.28 -7.67
N ILE A 34 -8.71 10.01 -8.64
CA ILE A 34 -7.35 10.52 -8.53
C ILE A 34 -7.30 11.52 -7.38
N SER A 35 -6.58 11.15 -6.32
CA SER A 35 -6.31 11.98 -5.14
C SER A 35 -4.85 11.80 -4.77
N TYR A 36 -4.02 12.78 -5.09
CA TYR A 36 -2.58 12.69 -4.90
C TYR A 36 -1.94 14.07 -4.79
N ASN A 37 -0.96 14.22 -3.91
CA ASN A 37 -0.11 15.40 -3.75
C ASN A 37 -0.89 16.71 -3.60
N LYS A 38 -2.03 16.66 -2.90
CA LYS A 38 -2.96 17.78 -2.71
C LYS A 38 -3.51 18.35 -4.02
N HIS A 39 -3.45 17.59 -5.11
CA HIS A 39 -4.14 17.98 -6.34
C HIS A 39 -5.65 18.06 -6.06
N LYS A 40 -6.29 19.08 -6.65
CA LYS A 40 -7.74 19.28 -6.52
C LYS A 40 -8.48 18.06 -7.07
N ASP A 41 -9.53 17.63 -6.35
CA ASP A 41 -10.40 16.55 -6.80
C ASP A 41 -10.84 16.78 -8.27
N PRO A 42 -10.73 15.77 -9.15
CA PRO A 42 -11.17 15.88 -10.53
C PRO A 42 -12.66 16.23 -10.61
N PRO A 43 -13.08 17.23 -11.37
CA PRO A 43 -14.49 17.39 -11.71
C PRO A 43 -15.03 16.15 -12.43
N LEU A 44 -16.27 15.81 -12.13
CA LEU A 44 -16.98 14.68 -12.74
C LEU A 44 -17.98 15.20 -13.77
N ILE A 45 -17.82 14.79 -15.03
CA ILE A 45 -18.83 14.93 -16.07
C ILE A 45 -18.95 13.58 -16.78
N PRO A 46 -19.96 12.75 -16.43
CA PRO A 46 -20.15 11.45 -17.07
C PRO A 46 -20.18 11.53 -18.58
N ILE A 47 -19.59 10.56 -19.27
CA ILE A 47 -19.43 10.58 -20.73
C ILE A 47 -20.76 10.80 -21.46
N ASP A 48 -21.85 10.18 -21.00
CA ASP A 48 -23.17 10.33 -21.61
C ASP A 48 -23.69 11.77 -21.48
N GLN A 49 -23.46 12.42 -20.35
CA GLN A 49 -23.78 13.83 -20.13
C GLN A 49 -22.90 14.74 -21.01
N LEU A 50 -21.59 14.45 -21.09
CA LEU A 50 -20.67 15.20 -21.96
C LEU A 50 -21.14 15.16 -23.41
N LEU A 51 -21.52 13.99 -23.93
CA LEU A 51 -21.92 13.81 -25.34
C LEU A 51 -23.29 14.37 -25.63
N SER A 52 -24.26 14.19 -24.73
CA SER A 52 -25.63 14.68 -24.95
C SER A 52 -25.78 16.20 -24.80
N SER A 53 -24.89 16.84 -24.03
CA SER A 53 -25.00 18.25 -23.67
C SER A 53 -23.64 18.96 -23.73
N ILE A 54 -22.88 18.73 -24.80
CA ILE A 54 -21.48 19.21 -24.93
C ILE A 54 -21.33 20.72 -24.70
N GLN A 55 -22.26 21.54 -25.23
CA GLN A 55 -22.22 23.00 -25.06
C GLN A 55 -22.39 23.42 -23.59
N VAL A 56 -23.17 22.66 -22.82
CA VAL A 56 -23.33 22.92 -21.38
C VAL A 56 -22.08 22.47 -20.64
N ALA A 57 -21.58 21.29 -20.94
CA ALA A 57 -20.36 20.74 -20.33
C ALA A 57 -19.15 21.68 -20.55
N MET A 58 -18.98 22.20 -21.76
CA MET A 58 -17.90 23.13 -22.12
C MET A 58 -17.86 24.40 -21.28
N LYS A 59 -18.98 24.86 -20.72
CA LYS A 59 -19.00 26.05 -19.84
C LYS A 59 -18.23 25.82 -18.53
N HIS A 60 -18.03 24.56 -18.14
CA HIS A 60 -17.36 24.16 -16.91
C HIS A 60 -15.93 23.65 -17.13
N ILE A 61 -15.49 23.56 -18.40
CA ILE A 61 -14.16 23.06 -18.75
C ILE A 61 -13.29 24.25 -19.19
N PRO A 62 -12.14 24.51 -18.54
CA PRO A 62 -11.27 25.64 -18.89
C PRO A 62 -10.62 25.42 -20.28
N LYS A 63 -10.52 26.49 -21.08
CA LYS A 63 -9.86 26.43 -22.40
C LYS A 63 -8.37 26.75 -22.38
N ASP A 64 -7.91 27.31 -21.31
CA ASP A 64 -6.55 27.81 -21.10
C ASP A 64 -5.63 26.77 -20.40
N LYS A 65 -6.15 25.55 -20.12
CA LYS A 65 -5.42 24.49 -19.44
C LYS A 65 -5.35 23.22 -20.26
N GLU A 66 -4.27 22.45 -20.10
CA GLU A 66 -4.20 21.08 -20.58
C GLU A 66 -5.21 20.22 -19.83
N ILE A 67 -6.07 19.52 -20.55
CA ILE A 67 -7.12 18.67 -20.00
C ILE A 67 -6.70 17.21 -20.08
N ILE A 68 -6.82 16.49 -18.97
CA ILE A 68 -6.59 15.05 -18.94
C ILE A 68 -7.92 14.37 -18.61
N THR A 69 -8.51 13.70 -19.59
CA THR A 69 -9.73 12.94 -19.39
C THR A 69 -9.41 11.56 -18.79
N VAL A 70 -10.24 11.11 -17.85
CA VAL A 70 -10.02 9.86 -17.10
C VAL A 70 -11.28 9.01 -17.09
N CYS A 71 -11.14 7.70 -17.36
CA CYS A 71 -12.18 6.70 -17.13
C CYS A 71 -11.57 5.42 -16.53
N ALA A 72 -12.33 4.32 -16.46
CA ALA A 72 -11.82 3.07 -15.86
C ALA A 72 -10.61 2.49 -16.62
N HIS A 73 -10.72 2.33 -17.95
CA HIS A 73 -9.72 1.62 -18.79
C HIS A 73 -9.25 2.40 -20.03
N GLY A 74 -9.56 3.69 -20.15
CA GLY A 74 -9.10 4.54 -21.26
C GLY A 74 -10.10 4.73 -22.41
N ASN A 75 -11.09 3.87 -22.62
CA ASN A 75 -11.99 3.92 -23.79
C ASN A 75 -12.93 5.13 -23.76
N ARG A 76 -13.67 5.32 -22.66
CA ARG A 76 -14.59 6.46 -22.49
C ARG A 76 -13.85 7.79 -22.48
N SER A 77 -12.69 7.84 -21.82
CA SER A 77 -11.87 9.04 -21.77
C SER A 77 -11.25 9.40 -23.13
N MET A 78 -10.87 8.41 -23.94
CA MET A 78 -10.43 8.64 -25.32
C MET A 78 -11.55 9.23 -26.19
N MET A 79 -12.79 8.75 -26.02
CA MET A 79 -13.94 9.32 -26.71
C MET A 79 -14.17 10.77 -26.29
N ALA A 80 -14.13 11.07 -24.99
CA ALA A 80 -14.24 12.43 -24.46
C ALA A 80 -13.13 13.35 -25.01
N ALA A 81 -11.87 12.86 -25.03
CA ALA A 81 -10.73 13.60 -25.55
C ALA A 81 -10.91 13.95 -27.04
N ARG A 82 -11.36 12.99 -27.86
CA ARG A 82 -11.63 13.21 -29.28
C ARG A 82 -12.69 14.28 -29.52
N VAL A 83 -13.77 14.20 -28.75
CA VAL A 83 -14.86 15.19 -28.87
C VAL A 83 -14.38 16.59 -28.45
N LEU A 84 -13.75 16.71 -27.27
CA LEU A 84 -13.26 18.02 -26.81
C LEU A 84 -12.20 18.61 -27.74
N SER A 85 -11.33 17.80 -28.36
CA SER A 85 -10.33 18.30 -29.31
C SER A 85 -10.96 18.94 -30.55
N GLN A 86 -12.13 18.45 -31.02
CA GLN A 86 -12.86 19.06 -32.13
C GLN A 86 -13.36 20.46 -31.80
N PHE A 87 -13.53 20.81 -30.52
CA PHE A 87 -13.89 22.14 -30.04
C PHE A 87 -12.67 22.96 -29.61
N GLY A 88 -11.47 22.54 -30.00
CA GLY A 88 -10.23 23.32 -29.84
C GLY A 88 -9.65 23.27 -28.41
N TYR A 89 -9.98 22.26 -27.61
CA TYR A 89 -9.33 22.04 -26.32
C TYR A 89 -7.98 21.30 -26.49
N ASP A 90 -6.98 21.68 -25.70
CA ASP A 90 -5.77 20.89 -25.53
C ASP A 90 -6.08 19.73 -24.55
N VAL A 91 -6.29 18.53 -25.10
CA VAL A 91 -6.80 17.41 -24.33
C VAL A 91 -6.08 16.10 -24.64
N LYS A 92 -5.77 15.36 -23.58
CA LYS A 92 -5.24 13.98 -23.64
C LYS A 92 -6.14 13.04 -22.83
N SER A 93 -6.17 11.77 -23.20
CA SER A 93 -6.79 10.71 -22.43
C SER A 93 -5.74 10.01 -21.58
N LEU A 94 -6.03 9.76 -20.30
CA LEU A 94 -5.18 8.91 -19.48
C LEU A 94 -5.20 7.47 -20.03
N LYS A 95 -4.06 7.04 -20.55
CA LYS A 95 -3.90 5.71 -21.14
C LYS A 95 -4.16 4.63 -20.09
N GLY A 96 -5.03 3.68 -20.44
CA GLY A 96 -5.45 2.64 -19.49
C GLY A 96 -6.28 3.14 -18.30
N GLY A 97 -6.58 4.44 -18.20
CA GLY A 97 -7.45 5.02 -17.19
C GLY A 97 -7.05 4.75 -15.75
N MET A 98 -8.05 4.60 -14.87
CA MET A 98 -7.83 4.33 -13.44
C MET A 98 -7.11 2.99 -13.19
N ALA A 99 -7.27 2.00 -14.05
CA ALA A 99 -6.55 0.73 -13.95
C ALA A 99 -5.02 0.93 -14.02
N GLN A 100 -4.54 1.80 -14.92
CA GLN A 100 -3.12 2.17 -14.97
C GLN A 100 -2.71 3.13 -13.85
N TRP A 101 -3.59 4.08 -13.47
CA TRP A 101 -3.34 4.93 -12.31
C TRP A 101 -3.16 4.11 -11.02
N ASN A 102 -3.81 2.95 -10.93
CA ASN A 102 -3.67 2.05 -9.80
C ASN A 102 -2.25 1.47 -9.62
N ASN A 103 -1.43 1.52 -10.65
CA ASN A 103 -0.04 1.05 -10.62
C ASN A 103 0.98 2.17 -10.38
N ILE A 104 0.51 3.38 -10.10
CA ILE A 104 1.39 4.51 -9.79
C ILE A 104 1.88 4.41 -8.35
N TYR A 105 3.17 4.66 -8.19
CA TYR A 105 3.84 4.66 -6.91
C TYR A 105 4.53 5.98 -6.60
N ASP A 106 4.82 6.17 -5.33
CA ASP A 106 5.66 7.24 -4.84
C ASP A 106 6.66 6.68 -3.82
N ILE A 107 7.83 7.31 -3.72
CA ILE A 107 8.91 6.88 -2.84
C ILE A 107 9.21 8.00 -1.86
N ALA A 108 9.29 7.66 -0.58
CA ALA A 108 9.78 8.56 0.45
C ALA A 108 10.87 7.88 1.27
N MET A 109 11.81 8.67 1.77
CA MET A 109 12.76 8.20 2.77
C MET A 109 12.25 8.55 4.17
N MET A 110 12.41 7.62 5.10
CA MET A 110 12.16 7.91 6.51
C MET A 110 13.17 8.94 7.01
N PRO A 111 12.77 9.83 7.93
CA PRO A 111 13.71 10.72 8.56
C PRO A 111 14.88 9.92 9.16
N SER A 112 16.10 10.32 8.85
CA SER A 112 17.28 9.72 9.47
C SER A 112 17.41 10.24 10.89
N TYR A 113 17.43 9.34 11.86
CA TYR A 113 17.93 9.69 13.19
C TYR A 113 19.45 9.75 13.12
N GLU A 114 20.05 10.76 13.78
CA GLU A 114 21.50 10.94 13.81
C GLU A 114 22.20 9.63 14.21
N ASN A 115 23.18 9.22 13.39
CA ASN A 115 23.99 8.01 13.57
C ASN A 115 23.30 6.65 13.35
N LEU A 116 22.13 6.57 12.73
CA LEU A 116 21.61 5.27 12.38
C LEU A 116 22.40 4.66 11.21
N ALA A 117 22.81 3.41 11.40
CA ALA A 117 23.54 2.63 10.39
C ALA A 117 22.65 2.14 9.24
N VAL A 118 21.42 2.65 9.13
CA VAL A 118 20.40 2.21 8.15
C VAL A 118 19.79 3.38 7.41
N THR A 119 19.35 3.09 6.18
CA THR A 119 18.43 3.93 5.41
C THR A 119 17.15 3.15 5.17
N ILE A 120 15.99 3.79 5.35
CA ILE A 120 14.69 3.18 5.16
C ILE A 120 13.93 3.95 4.08
N TRP A 121 13.56 3.25 3.00
CA TRP A 121 12.64 3.75 1.98
C TRP A 121 11.26 3.17 2.22
N GLN A 122 10.24 4.02 2.11
CA GLN A 122 8.84 3.64 2.06
C GLN A 122 8.36 3.79 0.61
N ILE A 123 7.99 2.70 -0.01
CA ILE A 123 7.45 2.64 -1.37
C ILE A 123 5.93 2.51 -1.25
N ARG A 124 5.19 3.45 -1.86
CA ARG A 124 3.76 3.62 -1.63
C ARG A 124 3.00 3.53 -2.93
N ARG A 125 2.00 2.67 -2.99
CA ARG A 125 1.07 2.61 -4.12
C ARG A 125 0.01 3.69 -3.95
N VAL A 126 0.05 4.71 -4.83
CA VAL A 126 -0.63 6.00 -4.64
C VAL A 126 -2.13 5.87 -4.44
N SER A 127 -2.82 5.10 -5.28
CA SER A 127 -4.28 5.03 -5.24
C SER A 127 -4.83 3.89 -4.40
N LYS A 128 -4.07 2.80 -4.23
CA LYS A 128 -4.48 1.63 -3.43
C LYS A 128 -4.18 1.81 -1.95
N GLY A 129 -3.11 2.55 -1.62
CA GLY A 129 -2.69 2.76 -0.25
C GLY A 129 -1.79 1.67 0.33
N CYS A 130 -1.31 0.72 -0.49
CA CYS A 130 -0.32 -0.25 -0.05
C CYS A 130 1.04 0.42 0.15
N MET A 131 1.76 0.02 1.17
CA MET A 131 3.11 0.46 1.50
C MET A 131 4.01 -0.72 1.76
N GLY A 132 5.16 -0.73 1.11
CA GLY A 132 6.24 -1.66 1.42
C GLY A 132 7.52 -0.88 1.72
N TYR A 133 8.53 -1.57 2.21
CA TYR A 133 9.73 -0.93 2.72
C TYR A 133 10.98 -1.58 2.17
N ILE A 134 12.05 -0.78 2.07
CA ILE A 134 13.42 -1.28 1.96
C ILE A 134 14.19 -0.73 3.15
N ILE A 135 14.83 -1.62 3.90
CA ILE A 135 15.77 -1.26 4.95
C ILE A 135 17.15 -1.70 4.48
N SER A 136 18.09 -0.78 4.36
CA SER A 136 19.45 -1.12 3.98
C SER A 136 20.45 -0.71 5.03
N SER A 137 21.46 -1.54 5.21
CA SER A 137 22.67 -1.19 5.93
C SER A 137 23.47 -0.16 5.14
N ASN A 138 23.87 0.94 5.81
CA ASN A 138 24.71 1.96 5.21
C ASN A 138 26.16 1.52 5.06
N ILE A 139 26.55 0.42 5.72
CA ILE A 139 27.93 -0.11 5.76
C ILE A 139 28.20 -1.03 4.58
N ASP A 140 27.42 -2.12 4.46
CA ASP A 140 27.65 -3.20 3.50
C ASP A 140 26.61 -3.25 2.37
N LYS A 141 25.64 -2.33 2.40
CA LYS A 141 24.56 -2.22 1.42
C LYS A 141 23.64 -3.44 1.33
N ASN A 142 23.73 -4.37 2.29
CA ASN A 142 22.74 -5.42 2.41
C ASN A 142 21.38 -4.83 2.76
N ALA A 143 20.34 -5.35 2.14
CA ALA A 143 19.00 -4.81 2.26
C ALA A 143 17.94 -5.91 2.39
N VAL A 144 16.90 -5.60 3.15
CA VAL A 144 15.66 -6.38 3.21
C VAL A 144 14.53 -5.58 2.58
N VAL A 145 13.67 -6.27 1.84
CA VAL A 145 12.40 -5.75 1.33
C VAL A 145 11.27 -6.30 2.19
N ILE A 146 10.34 -5.45 2.61
CA ILE A 146 9.18 -5.84 3.43
C ILE A 146 7.91 -5.48 2.68
N ASP A 147 6.97 -6.41 2.58
CA ASP A 147 5.64 -6.31 1.98
C ASP A 147 5.63 -5.66 0.58
N PRO A 148 6.41 -6.14 -0.38
CA PRO A 148 6.37 -5.59 -1.73
C PRO A 148 5.09 -6.01 -2.45
N THR A 149 4.41 -5.07 -3.11
CA THR A 149 3.27 -5.40 -3.96
C THR A 149 3.71 -5.64 -5.40
N CYS A 150 3.18 -6.67 -6.02
CA CYS A 150 3.45 -7.08 -7.39
C CYS A 150 3.23 -5.94 -8.41
N ALA A 151 2.16 -5.18 -8.26
CA ALA A 151 1.79 -4.09 -9.19
C ALA A 151 2.86 -3.02 -9.37
N ILE A 152 3.74 -2.84 -8.38
CA ILE A 152 4.81 -1.84 -8.38
C ILE A 152 6.17 -2.45 -7.98
N GLU A 153 6.38 -3.75 -8.18
CA GLU A 153 7.63 -4.43 -7.78
C GLU A 153 8.89 -3.77 -8.38
N GLU A 154 8.77 -3.28 -9.61
CA GLU A 154 9.87 -2.59 -10.30
C GLU A 154 10.32 -1.31 -9.55
N SER A 155 9.45 -0.71 -8.74
CA SER A 155 9.83 0.44 -7.91
C SER A 155 10.83 0.06 -6.81
N PHE A 156 10.68 -1.14 -6.23
CA PHE A 156 11.64 -1.68 -5.26
C PHE A 156 12.97 -1.99 -5.93
N MET A 157 12.93 -2.64 -7.10
CA MET A 157 14.14 -2.93 -7.89
C MET A 157 14.84 -1.65 -8.36
N LYS A 158 14.08 -0.60 -8.70
CA LYS A 158 14.64 0.71 -9.05
C LYS A 158 15.36 1.34 -7.86
N VAL A 159 14.77 1.37 -6.67
CA VAL A 159 15.43 1.88 -5.46
C VAL A 159 16.72 1.11 -5.20
N ALA A 160 16.69 -0.21 -5.31
CA ALA A 160 17.86 -1.05 -5.09
C ALA A 160 18.99 -0.73 -6.09
N ARG A 161 18.68 -0.64 -7.39
CA ARG A 161 19.67 -0.29 -8.43
C ARG A 161 20.25 1.11 -8.24
N ASP A 162 19.39 2.11 -8.04
CA ASP A 162 19.80 3.52 -7.93
C ASP A 162 20.72 3.75 -6.71
N ASN A 163 20.54 2.96 -5.64
CA ASN A 163 21.32 3.06 -4.41
C ASN A 163 22.39 1.96 -4.24
N ARG A 164 22.55 1.09 -5.26
CA ARG A 164 23.50 -0.03 -5.27
C ARG A 164 23.31 -0.97 -4.07
N LEU A 165 22.05 -1.29 -3.75
CA LEU A 165 21.69 -2.17 -2.66
C LEU A 165 21.79 -3.63 -3.10
N ASN A 166 22.24 -4.48 -2.19
CA ASN A 166 22.21 -5.92 -2.31
C ASN A 166 20.97 -6.45 -1.54
N ILE A 167 19.89 -6.75 -2.25
CA ILE A 167 18.70 -7.35 -1.61
C ILE A 167 19.04 -8.79 -1.27
N THR A 168 19.17 -9.08 0.02
CA THR A 168 19.50 -10.41 0.55
C THR A 168 18.28 -11.13 1.11
N MET A 169 17.22 -10.39 1.43
CA MET A 169 16.01 -10.92 2.04
C MET A 169 14.77 -10.20 1.56
N VAL A 170 13.67 -10.93 1.47
CA VAL A 170 12.33 -10.40 1.25
C VAL A 170 11.40 -11.00 2.29
N ILE A 171 10.54 -10.20 2.90
CA ILE A 171 9.64 -10.60 3.98
C ILE A 171 8.21 -10.19 3.65
N ASP A 172 7.26 -11.11 3.76
CA ASP A 172 5.84 -10.79 3.87
C ASP A 172 5.44 -10.89 5.36
N THR A 173 4.92 -9.79 5.91
CA THR A 173 4.49 -9.74 7.32
C THR A 173 3.27 -10.61 7.60
N HIS A 174 2.43 -10.82 6.59
CA HIS A 174 1.23 -11.64 6.64
C HIS A 174 0.80 -12.06 5.23
N MET A 175 -0.18 -12.94 5.12
CA MET A 175 -0.76 -13.31 3.83
C MET A 175 -1.75 -12.24 3.37
N HIS A 176 -1.31 -11.39 2.45
CA HIS A 176 -2.12 -10.30 1.90
C HIS A 176 -3.38 -10.81 1.19
N ALA A 177 -4.50 -10.11 1.40
CA ALA A 177 -5.79 -10.46 0.81
C ALA A 177 -6.32 -9.39 -0.16
N ASP A 178 -5.67 -8.26 -0.25
CA ASP A 178 -6.07 -7.10 -1.06
C ASP A 178 -5.15 -6.85 -2.26
N HIS A 179 -3.95 -7.41 -2.24
CA HIS A 179 -2.99 -7.34 -3.34
C HIS A 179 -2.14 -8.61 -3.46
N VAL A 180 -1.62 -8.83 -4.64
CA VAL A 180 -0.65 -9.90 -4.91
C VAL A 180 0.73 -9.45 -4.42
N SER A 181 1.36 -10.30 -3.61
CA SER A 181 2.72 -10.04 -3.13
C SER A 181 3.76 -10.13 -4.26
N GLY A 182 4.66 -9.17 -4.30
CA GLY A 182 5.84 -9.18 -5.16
C GLY A 182 7.02 -9.98 -4.59
N ALA A 183 6.89 -10.51 -3.38
CA ALA A 183 8.01 -11.07 -2.62
C ALA A 183 8.68 -12.26 -3.33
N SER A 184 7.89 -13.21 -3.84
CA SER A 184 8.42 -14.38 -4.54
C SER A 184 9.18 -14.02 -5.81
N ARG A 185 8.74 -12.98 -6.54
CA ARG A 185 9.42 -12.51 -7.74
C ARG A 185 10.71 -11.77 -7.42
N ILE A 186 10.68 -10.83 -6.47
CA ILE A 186 11.90 -10.12 -6.06
C ILE A 186 12.94 -11.11 -5.55
N ALA A 187 12.55 -12.07 -4.72
CA ALA A 187 13.45 -13.11 -4.23
C ALA A 187 14.10 -13.92 -5.37
N ARG A 188 13.33 -14.33 -6.39
CA ARG A 188 13.87 -15.06 -7.56
C ARG A 188 14.85 -14.23 -8.37
N VAL A 189 14.53 -12.95 -8.64
CA VAL A 189 15.37 -12.10 -9.52
C VAL A 189 16.66 -11.67 -8.84
N THR A 190 16.65 -11.57 -7.51
CA THR A 190 17.81 -11.11 -6.71
C THR A 190 18.62 -12.28 -6.12
N GLY A 191 18.04 -13.48 -6.04
CA GLY A 191 18.61 -14.60 -5.29
C GLY A 191 18.45 -14.45 -3.78
N ALA A 192 17.58 -13.54 -3.33
CA ALA A 192 17.34 -13.29 -1.92
C ALA A 192 16.51 -14.41 -1.28
N ASP A 193 16.71 -14.63 0.00
CA ASP A 193 15.89 -15.52 0.81
C ASP A 193 14.51 -14.90 1.07
N LEU A 194 13.45 -15.71 0.97
CA LEU A 194 12.08 -15.32 1.25
C LEU A 194 11.67 -15.74 2.66
N TYR A 195 11.16 -14.81 3.44
CA TYR A 195 10.70 -15.04 4.80
C TYR A 195 9.19 -14.84 4.91
N VAL A 196 8.48 -15.84 5.44
CA VAL A 196 7.03 -15.83 5.62
C VAL A 196 6.65 -16.44 6.96
N SER A 197 5.52 -16.05 7.53
CA SER A 197 5.03 -16.62 8.79
C SER A 197 4.77 -18.11 8.69
N SER A 198 5.24 -18.87 9.66
CA SER A 198 5.03 -20.33 9.77
C SER A 198 3.57 -20.72 9.98
N ILE A 199 2.70 -19.76 10.35
CA ILE A 199 1.30 -19.99 10.73
C ILE A 199 0.33 -19.65 9.59
N GLU A 200 0.76 -18.87 8.59
CA GLU A 200 -0.13 -18.41 7.49
C GLU A 200 -0.55 -19.52 6.52
N GLY A 201 0.17 -20.64 6.52
CA GLY A 201 -0.16 -21.77 5.66
C GLY A 201 0.24 -21.58 4.19
N TYR A 202 1.38 -20.92 3.96
CA TYR A 202 1.99 -20.86 2.62
C TYR A 202 2.29 -22.26 2.11
N GLU A 203 1.94 -22.53 0.86
CA GLU A 203 2.23 -23.81 0.19
C GLU A 203 3.52 -23.68 -0.62
N ILE A 204 4.62 -24.09 0.00
CA ILE A 204 5.95 -24.08 -0.64
C ILE A 204 6.03 -25.32 -1.51
N ARG A 205 6.14 -25.12 -2.82
CA ARG A 205 6.35 -26.23 -3.77
C ARG A 205 7.83 -26.43 -4.03
N ASP A 206 8.29 -27.67 -3.93
CA ASP A 206 9.65 -28.03 -4.29
C ASP A 206 9.97 -27.62 -5.74
N GLY A 207 11.21 -27.17 -6.00
CA GLY A 207 11.69 -26.83 -7.33
C GLY A 207 11.27 -25.46 -7.86
N ASN A 208 10.65 -24.59 -7.04
CA ASN A 208 10.25 -23.24 -7.46
C ASN A 208 11.42 -22.22 -7.46
N GLY A 209 12.64 -22.63 -7.13
CA GLY A 209 13.85 -21.78 -7.17
C GLY A 209 13.89 -20.72 -6.07
N LEU A 210 13.14 -20.90 -4.99
CA LEU A 210 13.14 -20.02 -3.82
C LEU A 210 13.73 -20.72 -2.60
N THR A 211 14.56 -20.01 -1.86
CA THR A 211 14.91 -20.37 -0.47
C THR A 211 13.91 -19.72 0.46
N VAL A 212 13.06 -20.52 1.10
CA VAL A 212 11.98 -20.00 1.95
C VAL A 212 12.22 -20.36 3.40
N HIS A 213 12.20 -19.32 4.25
CA HIS A 213 12.32 -19.43 5.70
C HIS A 213 10.99 -19.15 6.37
N GLN A 214 10.62 -19.96 7.33
CA GLN A 214 9.41 -19.79 8.13
C GLN A 214 9.73 -19.00 9.41
N ILE A 215 9.10 -17.83 9.55
CA ILE A 215 9.26 -16.95 10.72
C ILE A 215 8.33 -17.41 11.84
N LYS A 216 8.85 -17.41 13.05
CA LYS A 216 8.12 -17.62 14.31
C LYS A 216 8.25 -16.41 15.21
N ASP A 217 7.45 -16.41 16.27
CA ASP A 217 7.58 -15.41 17.34
C ASP A 217 8.98 -15.41 17.95
N ASP A 218 9.49 -14.21 18.23
CA ASP A 218 10.83 -13.94 18.78
C ASP A 218 12.02 -14.28 17.85
N ASP A 219 11.79 -14.68 16.61
CA ASP A 219 12.88 -14.90 15.65
C ASP A 219 13.64 -13.61 15.36
N LYS A 220 14.97 -13.73 15.20
CA LYS A 220 15.88 -12.64 14.86
C LYS A 220 16.44 -12.85 13.46
N ILE A 221 16.12 -11.94 12.56
CA ILE A 221 16.53 -11.96 11.16
C ILE A 221 17.64 -10.94 10.98
N SER A 222 18.86 -11.36 10.67
CA SER A 222 20.03 -10.47 10.52
C SER A 222 20.10 -9.90 9.12
N ILE A 223 20.02 -8.57 9.00
CA ILE A 223 20.26 -7.83 7.74
C ILE A 223 21.77 -7.63 7.54
N SER A 224 22.49 -7.34 8.65
CA SER A 224 23.92 -7.11 8.67
C SER A 224 24.42 -7.35 10.10
N ASN A 225 25.73 -7.25 10.35
CA ASN A 225 26.36 -7.63 11.60
C ASN A 225 25.71 -7.05 12.89
N ARG A 226 25.10 -5.86 12.81
CA ARG A 226 24.43 -5.22 13.94
C ARG A 226 22.99 -4.79 13.66
N ILE A 227 22.46 -5.14 12.50
CA ILE A 227 21.13 -4.73 12.06
C ILE A 227 20.27 -5.97 11.94
N GLN A 228 19.24 -6.05 12.77
CA GLN A 228 18.35 -7.21 12.85
C GLN A 228 16.90 -6.76 12.89
N LEU A 229 16.02 -7.60 12.38
CA LEU A 229 14.58 -7.53 12.61
C LEU A 229 14.21 -8.60 13.64
N HIS A 230 13.45 -8.19 14.66
CA HIS A 230 12.84 -9.11 15.61
C HIS A 230 11.38 -9.32 15.23
N ALA A 231 10.99 -10.54 14.96
CA ALA A 231 9.62 -10.90 14.64
C ALA A 231 8.77 -11.00 15.91
N ILE A 232 7.59 -10.41 15.87
CA ILE A 232 6.62 -10.40 16.96
C ILE A 232 5.30 -10.90 16.38
N HIS A 233 4.82 -12.03 16.89
CA HIS A 233 3.53 -12.58 16.46
C HIS A 233 2.39 -11.74 17.02
N VAL A 234 1.56 -11.19 16.12
CA VAL A 234 0.46 -10.26 16.41
C VAL A 234 -0.81 -10.69 15.67
N PRO A 235 -1.41 -11.83 16.05
CA PRO A 235 -2.58 -12.37 15.36
C PRO A 235 -3.79 -11.44 15.44
N GLY A 236 -4.70 -11.59 14.47
CA GLY A 236 -6.01 -10.94 14.47
C GLY A 236 -6.43 -10.34 13.15
N HIS A 237 -5.55 -9.64 12.41
CA HIS A 237 -5.81 -9.32 11.00
C HIS A 237 -5.76 -10.61 10.16
N THR A 238 -4.67 -11.34 10.30
CA THR A 238 -4.56 -12.75 9.92
C THR A 238 -4.09 -13.56 11.13
N LYS A 239 -4.15 -14.89 11.03
CA LYS A 239 -3.70 -15.76 12.12
C LYS A 239 -2.18 -15.71 12.31
N GLY A 240 -1.43 -15.52 11.25
CA GLY A 240 0.03 -15.50 11.26
C GLY A 240 0.66 -14.13 11.14
N SER A 241 -0.10 -13.04 11.33
CA SER A 241 0.43 -11.67 11.26
C SER A 241 1.64 -11.47 12.15
N MET A 242 2.70 -10.87 11.57
CA MET A 242 3.95 -10.54 12.25
C MET A 242 4.17 -9.02 12.23
N SER A 243 4.58 -8.45 13.35
CA SER A 243 5.24 -7.14 13.39
C SER A 243 6.75 -7.35 13.47
N LEU A 244 7.51 -6.40 12.91
CA LEU A 244 8.97 -6.49 12.86
C LEU A 244 9.58 -5.28 13.55
N LYS A 245 10.29 -5.50 14.67
CA LYS A 245 11.04 -4.45 15.36
C LYS A 245 12.44 -4.37 14.79
N LEU A 246 12.85 -3.20 14.31
CA LEU A 246 14.24 -2.97 13.91
C LEU A 246 15.13 -2.86 15.15
N SER A 247 16.28 -3.54 15.14
CA SER A 247 17.31 -3.49 16.18
C SER A 247 18.66 -3.15 15.57
N LEU A 248 19.43 -2.27 16.24
CA LEU A 248 20.68 -1.69 15.74
C LEU A 248 21.88 -2.01 16.66
N GLY A 249 21.97 -3.27 17.10
CA GLY A 249 23.14 -3.74 17.85
C GLY A 249 23.34 -3.05 19.21
N GLY A 250 22.27 -2.80 19.93
CA GLY A 250 22.27 -2.14 21.24
C GLY A 250 22.03 -0.63 21.19
N ALA A 251 22.06 0.00 20.01
CA ALA A 251 21.56 1.36 19.83
C ALA A 251 20.01 1.37 19.84
N TYR A 252 19.45 2.45 20.35
CA TYR A 252 18.01 2.66 20.30
C TYR A 252 17.53 2.72 18.85
N SER A 253 16.46 2.02 18.55
CA SER A 253 15.78 2.09 17.27
C SER A 253 14.28 2.26 17.51
N PRO A 254 13.68 3.35 17.00
CA PRO A 254 12.28 3.63 17.24
C PRO A 254 11.34 2.89 16.28
N TYR A 255 11.83 2.12 15.31
CA TYR A 255 11.03 1.63 14.19
C TYR A 255 10.36 0.29 14.48
N LEU A 256 9.03 0.26 14.30
CA LEU A 256 8.19 -0.93 14.35
C LEU A 256 7.36 -1.02 13.05
N PHE A 257 7.62 -2.05 12.24
CA PHE A 257 6.82 -2.39 11.07
C PHE A 257 5.65 -3.26 11.51
N THR A 258 4.44 -2.75 11.41
CA THR A 258 3.26 -3.37 12.04
C THR A 258 2.44 -4.24 11.09
N GLY A 259 2.84 -4.34 9.82
CA GLY A 259 1.97 -4.98 8.81
C GLY A 259 0.59 -4.33 8.82
N ASP A 260 -0.44 -5.15 8.76
CA ASP A 260 -1.83 -4.72 8.83
C ASP A 260 -2.45 -4.86 10.25
N THR A 261 -1.60 -4.94 11.28
CA THR A 261 -2.09 -4.97 12.65
C THR A 261 -2.51 -3.58 13.12
N LEU A 262 -1.60 -2.60 13.13
CA LEU A 262 -1.84 -1.23 13.59
C LEU A 262 -1.49 -0.23 12.50
N PHE A 263 -2.41 0.69 12.18
CA PHE A 263 -2.23 1.78 11.23
C PHE A 263 -2.02 3.13 11.92
N VAL A 264 -1.62 4.13 11.14
CA VAL A 264 -1.43 5.50 11.66
C VAL A 264 -2.75 6.19 12.04
N ASP A 265 -3.89 5.62 11.65
CA ASP A 265 -5.23 6.19 11.82
C ASP A 265 -6.33 5.15 12.07
N GLY A 266 -5.96 3.92 12.38
CA GLY A 266 -6.92 2.85 12.58
C GLY A 266 -6.27 1.52 12.92
N VAL A 267 -7.04 0.47 12.78
CA VAL A 267 -6.68 -0.91 13.09
C VAL A 267 -7.03 -1.83 11.94
N GLY A 268 -6.38 -2.99 11.85
CA GLY A 268 -6.65 -4.02 10.86
C GLY A 268 -8.06 -4.62 10.98
N ARG A 269 -8.62 -5.04 9.85
CA ARG A 269 -9.91 -5.75 9.84
C ARG A 269 -9.72 -7.22 10.27
N PRO A 270 -10.66 -7.78 11.07
CA PRO A 270 -10.52 -9.15 11.58
C PRO A 270 -11.29 -10.19 10.77
N ASP A 271 -11.93 -9.85 9.65
CA ASP A 271 -12.96 -10.68 9.02
C ASP A 271 -12.54 -11.40 7.74
N LEU A 272 -11.23 -11.43 7.42
CA LEU A 272 -10.74 -12.06 6.19
C LEU A 272 -10.90 -13.60 6.17
N ARG A 273 -11.14 -14.23 7.32
CA ARG A 273 -11.26 -15.68 7.50
C ARG A 273 -12.49 -16.02 8.32
N ASP A 274 -13.68 -15.78 8.01
CA ASP A 274 -14.96 -16.20 8.63
C ASP A 274 -14.99 -16.49 10.16
N LYS A 275 -14.04 -15.90 10.93
CA LYS A 275 -13.85 -16.00 12.38
C LYS A 275 -13.71 -14.62 13.03
N THR A 276 -14.56 -13.70 12.59
CA THR A 276 -14.44 -12.27 12.89
C THR A 276 -14.30 -11.95 14.37
N GLU A 277 -15.13 -12.57 15.24
CA GLU A 277 -15.10 -12.31 16.69
C GLU A 277 -13.82 -12.86 17.33
N GLU A 278 -13.38 -14.08 16.95
CA GLU A 278 -12.11 -14.67 17.40
C GLU A 278 -10.95 -13.74 17.05
N PHE A 279 -10.87 -13.32 15.79
CA PHE A 279 -9.78 -12.47 15.30
C PHE A 279 -9.82 -11.04 15.85
N ALA A 280 -11.00 -10.50 16.13
CA ALA A 280 -11.12 -9.21 16.81
C ALA A 280 -10.61 -9.28 18.27
N ASN A 281 -10.86 -10.40 18.95
CA ASN A 281 -10.29 -10.64 20.28
C ASN A 281 -8.76 -10.83 20.24
N ASP A 282 -8.24 -11.53 19.22
CA ASP A 282 -6.81 -11.69 19.00
C ASP A 282 -6.12 -10.35 18.72
N LEU A 283 -6.74 -9.47 17.89
CA LEU A 283 -6.25 -8.12 17.66
C LEU A 283 -6.14 -7.31 18.95
N TYR A 284 -7.19 -7.36 19.79
CA TYR A 284 -7.14 -6.68 21.08
C TYR A 284 -5.95 -7.14 21.93
N ASP A 285 -5.76 -8.46 22.04
CA ASP A 285 -4.65 -9.04 22.80
C ASP A 285 -3.29 -8.68 22.20
N SER A 286 -3.17 -8.68 20.86
CA SER A 286 -1.97 -8.24 20.15
C SER A 286 -1.62 -6.78 20.44
N TYR A 287 -2.61 -5.88 20.45
CA TYR A 287 -2.37 -4.48 20.82
C TYR A 287 -1.92 -4.34 22.26
N HIS A 288 -2.71 -4.88 23.21
CA HIS A 288 -2.52 -4.58 24.62
C HIS A 288 -1.36 -5.34 25.24
N HIS A 289 -1.10 -6.56 24.78
CA HIS A 289 -0.08 -7.45 25.39
C HIS A 289 1.24 -7.50 24.63
N ARG A 290 1.27 -7.06 23.35
CA ARG A 290 2.49 -7.12 22.52
C ARG A 290 2.95 -5.75 22.03
N ILE A 291 2.03 -4.85 21.63
CA ILE A 291 2.42 -3.54 21.08
C ILE A 291 2.40 -2.47 22.17
N LEU A 292 1.26 -2.22 22.81
CA LEU A 292 1.14 -1.10 23.75
C LEU A 292 1.94 -1.31 25.05
N LYS A 293 2.18 -2.57 25.43
CA LYS A 293 2.93 -2.91 26.62
C LYS A 293 4.45 -2.86 26.40
N ASP A 294 4.92 -3.34 25.25
CA ASP A 294 6.35 -3.63 25.04
C ASP A 294 7.07 -2.49 24.30
N PHE A 295 6.34 -1.49 23.79
CA PHE A 295 6.90 -0.39 23.04
C PHE A 295 6.66 0.98 23.68
N GLN A 296 7.67 1.86 23.56
CA GLN A 296 7.61 3.22 24.09
C GLN A 296 6.72 4.13 23.23
N ASP A 297 6.27 5.23 23.80
CA ASP A 297 5.38 6.20 23.17
C ASP A 297 6.00 6.88 21.93
N ASP A 298 7.31 7.01 21.88
CA ASP A 298 8.07 7.57 20.76
C ASP A 298 8.34 6.55 19.63
N THR A 299 7.90 5.30 19.79
CA THR A 299 8.02 4.26 18.75
C THR A 299 7.32 4.72 17.47
N ILE A 300 8.04 4.69 16.36
CA ILE A 300 7.55 5.02 15.02
C ILE A 300 6.89 3.78 14.41
N VAL A 301 5.60 3.88 14.18
CA VAL A 301 4.78 2.83 13.57
C VAL A 301 4.80 2.97 12.05
N LEU A 302 5.15 1.89 11.38
CA LEU A 302 5.31 1.76 9.92
C LEU A 302 4.39 0.63 9.41
N PRO A 303 3.13 0.94 9.07
CA PRO A 303 2.16 -0.05 8.62
C PRO A 303 2.31 -0.39 7.12
N THR A 304 1.68 -1.49 6.68
CA THR A 304 1.65 -1.88 5.26
C THR A 304 0.59 -1.14 4.46
N HIS A 305 -0.37 -0.51 5.12
CA HIS A 305 -1.42 0.27 4.45
C HIS A 305 -1.71 1.59 5.15
N PHE A 306 -2.27 2.52 4.37
CA PHE A 306 -2.93 3.73 4.86
C PHE A 306 -4.28 3.88 4.18
N ASN A 307 -5.20 4.59 4.83
CA ASN A 307 -6.49 4.89 4.23
C ASN A 307 -6.35 6.08 3.27
N SER A 308 -6.28 5.80 1.96
CA SER A 308 -6.12 6.83 0.92
C SER A 308 -7.30 7.81 0.81
N ASN A 309 -8.45 7.50 1.41
CA ASN A 309 -9.58 8.42 1.50
C ASN A 309 -9.44 9.42 2.66
N LEU A 310 -8.61 9.12 3.65
CA LEU A 310 -8.39 9.96 4.84
C LEU A 310 -7.05 10.68 4.82
N ILE A 311 -6.03 10.06 4.24
CA ILE A 311 -4.67 10.59 4.19
C ILE A 311 -4.34 10.90 2.73
N ALA A 312 -4.22 12.19 2.41
CA ALA A 312 -3.71 12.63 1.12
C ALA A 312 -2.20 12.36 1.07
N LEU A 313 -1.79 11.40 0.24
CA LEU A 313 -0.38 11.11 0.03
C LEU A 313 0.30 12.33 -0.61
N GLU A 314 1.37 12.82 0.03
CA GLU A 314 2.21 13.89 -0.50
C GLU A 314 3.51 13.32 -1.09
N HIS A 315 3.93 13.89 -2.23
CA HIS A 315 5.16 13.46 -2.91
C HIS A 315 6.37 13.53 -1.98
N GLY A 316 7.10 12.41 -1.88
CA GLY A 316 8.35 12.30 -1.12
C GLY A 316 8.20 12.38 0.42
N LYS A 317 6.98 12.53 0.96
CA LYS A 317 6.76 12.56 2.41
C LYS A 317 6.30 11.21 2.93
N PRO A 318 7.04 10.58 3.86
CA PRO A 318 6.64 9.29 4.40
C PRO A 318 5.39 9.38 5.26
N ILE A 319 4.62 8.30 5.28
CA ILE A 319 3.45 8.11 6.13
C ILE A 319 3.88 7.29 7.34
N TYR A 320 3.85 7.87 8.51
CA TYR A 320 4.13 7.24 9.79
C TYR A 320 3.53 8.06 10.93
N ASN A 321 3.50 7.50 12.11
CA ASN A 321 3.19 8.26 13.33
C ASN A 321 3.88 7.62 14.53
N THR A 322 3.98 8.35 15.65
CA THR A 322 4.43 7.77 16.91
C THR A 322 3.30 6.98 17.56
N LEU A 323 3.65 6.00 18.36
CA LEU A 323 2.67 5.20 19.09
C LEU A 323 1.80 6.07 20.01
N GLU A 324 2.38 7.10 20.63
CA GLU A 324 1.63 8.10 21.42
C GLU A 324 0.56 8.81 20.59
N ALA A 325 0.91 9.30 19.40
CA ALA A 325 -0.02 10.01 18.54
C ALA A 325 -1.14 9.08 18.02
N ILE A 326 -0.81 7.82 17.74
CA ILE A 326 -1.80 6.81 17.35
C ILE A 326 -2.75 6.51 18.51
N LYS A 327 -2.26 6.30 19.74
CA LYS A 327 -3.09 6.11 20.95
C LYS A 327 -4.05 7.28 21.18
N LYS A 328 -3.61 8.50 20.91
CA LYS A 328 -4.46 9.69 21.04
C LYS A 328 -5.53 9.77 19.93
N LYS A 329 -5.21 9.32 18.72
CA LYS A 329 -6.09 9.40 17.55
C LYS A 329 -7.09 8.25 17.47
N VAL A 330 -6.63 7.03 17.69
CA VAL A 330 -7.41 5.79 17.58
C VAL A 330 -8.03 5.46 18.94
N LYS A 331 -9.20 6.06 19.23
CA LYS A 331 -9.87 5.92 20.51
C LYS A 331 -10.23 4.48 20.87
N LEU A 332 -10.46 3.66 19.87
CA LEU A 332 -10.76 2.24 20.03
C LEU A 332 -9.68 1.49 20.83
N LEU A 333 -8.42 1.92 20.77
CA LEU A 333 -7.31 1.30 21.53
C LEU A 333 -7.43 1.51 23.06
N SER A 334 -8.28 2.41 23.52
CA SER A 334 -8.53 2.66 24.97
C SER A 334 -9.80 1.97 25.49
N GLU A 335 -10.57 1.32 24.61
CA GLU A 335 -11.80 0.64 24.98
C GLU A 335 -11.54 -0.70 25.67
N SER A 336 -12.56 -1.21 26.39
CA SER A 336 -12.52 -2.57 26.93
C SER A 336 -12.51 -3.60 25.78
N LYS A 337 -11.97 -4.81 26.03
CA LYS A 337 -11.95 -5.90 25.03
C LYS A 337 -13.34 -6.14 24.44
N LYS A 338 -14.38 -6.11 25.26
CA LYS A 338 -15.77 -6.32 24.84
C LYS A 338 -16.26 -5.23 23.88
N GLU A 339 -16.02 -3.96 24.19
CA GLU A 339 -16.45 -2.84 23.34
C GLU A 339 -15.60 -2.76 22.05
N PHE A 340 -14.30 -3.02 22.16
CA PHE A 340 -13.39 -3.14 21.01
C PHE A 340 -13.89 -4.19 20.02
N THR A 341 -14.12 -5.43 20.47
CA THR A 341 -14.60 -6.54 19.64
C THR A 341 -15.96 -6.21 19.02
N LYS A 342 -16.92 -5.71 19.83
CA LYS A 342 -18.24 -5.31 19.36
C LYS A 342 -18.17 -4.24 18.28
N TYR A 343 -17.31 -3.24 18.44
CA TYR A 343 -17.10 -2.19 17.45
C TYR A 343 -16.58 -2.77 16.14
N LEU A 344 -15.52 -3.57 16.18
CA LEU A 344 -14.92 -4.14 14.97
C LEU A 344 -15.90 -5.04 14.20
N VAL A 345 -16.65 -5.88 14.90
CA VAL A 345 -17.68 -6.75 14.27
C VAL A 345 -18.77 -5.91 13.60
N GLY A 346 -19.15 -4.77 14.21
CA GLY A 346 -20.19 -3.89 13.68
C GLY A 346 -19.74 -2.90 12.58
N ALA A 347 -18.45 -2.61 12.49
CA ALA A 347 -17.90 -1.60 11.57
C ALA A 347 -17.39 -2.16 10.23
N LEU A 348 -17.62 -3.43 9.94
CA LEU A 348 -17.09 -4.10 8.76
C LEU A 348 -17.64 -3.51 7.46
N SER A 349 -16.76 -3.07 6.60
CA SER A 349 -17.04 -2.77 5.19
C SER A 349 -17.01 -4.05 4.34
N PRO A 350 -17.60 -4.05 3.14
CA PRO A 350 -17.47 -5.18 2.23
C PRO A 350 -16.00 -5.60 2.05
N ARG A 351 -15.75 -6.90 2.00
CA ARG A 351 -14.42 -7.44 1.69
C ARG A 351 -14.04 -7.08 0.25
N PRO A 352 -12.73 -6.99 -0.09
CA PRO A 352 -12.29 -6.86 -1.49
C PRO A 352 -12.92 -7.95 -2.35
N SER A 353 -13.41 -7.62 -3.56
CA SER A 353 -14.16 -8.56 -4.39
C SER A 353 -13.39 -9.85 -4.71
N ASN A 354 -12.07 -9.72 -4.90
CA ASN A 354 -11.20 -10.82 -5.33
C ASN A 354 -10.32 -11.39 -4.21
N TYR A 355 -10.63 -11.09 -2.93
CA TYR A 355 -9.74 -11.43 -1.81
C TYR A 355 -9.38 -12.92 -1.72
N LYS A 356 -10.33 -13.83 -2.03
CA LYS A 356 -10.05 -15.28 -2.02
C LYS A 356 -9.05 -15.69 -3.09
N THR A 357 -9.20 -15.15 -4.29
CA THR A 357 -8.28 -15.40 -5.40
C THR A 357 -6.88 -14.87 -5.08
N ILE A 358 -6.79 -13.66 -4.51
CA ILE A 358 -5.53 -13.07 -4.10
C ILE A 358 -4.85 -13.92 -3.01
N ILE A 359 -5.61 -14.37 -2.00
CA ILE A 359 -5.07 -15.27 -0.96
C ILE A 359 -4.52 -16.57 -1.59
N GLU A 360 -5.23 -17.20 -2.52
CA GLU A 360 -4.76 -18.43 -3.18
C GLU A 360 -3.51 -18.20 -4.03
N ILE A 361 -3.40 -17.06 -4.70
CA ILE A 361 -2.20 -16.66 -5.43
C ILE A 361 -1.01 -16.52 -4.46
N ASN A 362 -1.18 -15.75 -3.40
CA ASN A 362 -0.14 -15.50 -2.41
C ASN A 362 0.26 -16.77 -1.65
N LYS A 363 -0.72 -17.58 -1.27
CA LYS A 363 -0.52 -18.88 -0.60
C LYS A 363 0.38 -19.81 -1.42
N ASN A 364 0.18 -19.85 -2.74
CA ASN A 364 0.94 -20.68 -3.67
C ASN A 364 2.21 -20.00 -4.20
N MET A 365 2.52 -18.78 -3.78
CA MET A 365 3.69 -17.99 -4.20
C MET A 365 3.81 -17.87 -5.72
N ILE A 366 2.67 -17.67 -6.41
CA ILE A 366 2.63 -17.54 -7.87
C ILE A 366 3.35 -16.24 -8.26
N PRO A 367 4.35 -16.31 -9.17
CA PRO A 367 5.10 -15.11 -9.56
C PRO A 367 4.24 -14.08 -10.31
N CYS A 368 4.55 -12.81 -10.12
CA CYS A 368 3.84 -11.67 -10.70
C CYS A 368 3.70 -11.72 -12.23
N ASP A 369 4.71 -12.22 -12.94
CA ASP A 369 4.73 -12.33 -14.39
C ASP A 369 3.79 -13.40 -14.97
N GLN A 370 3.16 -14.18 -14.11
CA GLN A 370 2.15 -15.18 -14.46
C GLN A 370 0.73 -14.72 -14.17
N ILE A 371 0.53 -13.46 -13.74
CA ILE A 371 -0.74 -12.96 -13.24
C ILE A 371 -1.12 -11.65 -13.94
N GLU A 372 -2.34 -11.55 -14.43
CA GLU A 372 -2.93 -10.28 -14.84
C GLU A 372 -3.51 -9.55 -13.61
N ILE A 373 -2.78 -8.55 -13.11
CA ILE A 373 -3.15 -7.86 -11.87
C ILE A 373 -4.30 -6.88 -12.08
N GLY A 374 -4.41 -6.25 -13.24
CA GLY A 374 -5.34 -5.19 -13.61
C GLY A 374 -6.64 -5.13 -12.79
N ASP A 375 -7.65 -5.87 -13.21
CA ASP A 375 -8.97 -5.89 -12.55
C ASP A 375 -8.98 -6.69 -11.23
N LEU A 376 -7.96 -7.55 -11.01
CA LEU A 376 -7.86 -8.34 -9.78
C LEU A 376 -7.74 -7.45 -8.53
N GLU A 377 -6.99 -6.36 -8.67
CA GLU A 377 -6.71 -5.42 -7.58
C GLU A 377 -7.35 -4.03 -7.78
N ALA A 378 -8.37 -3.93 -8.63
CA ALA A 378 -9.03 -2.66 -8.89
C ALA A 378 -9.73 -2.10 -7.63
N GLY A 379 -9.61 -0.78 -7.43
CA GLY A 379 -10.25 -0.08 -6.33
C GLY A 379 -9.33 0.24 -5.15
N PRO A 380 -9.84 1.03 -4.18
CA PRO A 380 -9.09 1.42 -3.00
C PRO A 380 -8.89 0.24 -2.04
N ASN A 381 -7.94 0.39 -1.12
CA ASN A 381 -7.76 -0.56 -0.03
C ASN A 381 -8.93 -0.53 0.95
N SER A 382 -9.31 -1.70 1.44
CA SER A 382 -10.34 -1.89 2.46
C SER A 382 -9.81 -2.61 3.72
N CYS A 383 -8.49 -2.80 3.88
CA CYS A 383 -7.90 -3.47 5.03
C CYS A 383 -7.92 -2.62 6.31
N ALA A 384 -7.89 -1.28 6.17
CA ALA A 384 -7.98 -0.36 7.29
C ALA A 384 -9.44 -0.06 7.65
N LEU A 385 -9.83 -0.34 8.90
CA LEU A 385 -11.10 0.10 9.46
C LEU A 385 -10.96 1.51 10.04
N LYS A 386 -11.95 2.37 9.80
CA LYS A 386 -12.07 3.66 10.49
C LYS A 386 -12.39 3.40 11.96
N THR A 387 -11.61 3.99 12.84
CA THR A 387 -11.80 3.87 14.29
C THR A 387 -11.81 5.24 14.96
#